data_1248e7f2aea3dc070dd74c7d301a1e56
#
_entry.id   1248e7f2aea3dc070dd74c7d301a1e56
#
_cell.length_a   1.000
_cell.length_b   1.000
_cell.length_c   1.000
_cell.angle_alpha   90.00
_cell.angle_beta   90.00
_cell.angle_gamma   90.00
#
_symmetry.space_group_name_H-M   'P 1'
#
loop_
_entity.id
_entity.type
_entity.pdbx_description
1 polymer ?
#
loop_
_entity_poly.entity_id
_entity_poly.type
_entity_poly.pdbx_seq_one_letter_code
_entity_poly.pdbx_strand_id
1 'polypeptide(L)'
;MSKHFFTSESVSEGHPDKIADQISDAVLDAIIAKDKFARVACETMVKTGVAIISGEVSTNAWVDLETITRNVISDIGYTSSDVGFDGATCGIMNLIGQQSPEIAQGVDRSKPEDQGAGDQGLMFGYATNETETLMPAPLHYSHRLVERQAEARKSGILPWLRPDAKSQVTFLYENNKPVSIDTVVLSTQHNPDIKQEDLVDAVMENIIKHVLPAELLTENTKYHINPTGRFVIGGPVGDCGLTGRKIIVDTYGGMARHGGGAFSGKDPSKVDRSAAYAGRYVAKNIVAAGLAERCEIQISYAIGVAEPTSISIDTFGTGKIDEERLVEIVREHFDLRPYGITKMLDLLHPMYQQTAAYGHFGREPFEMTVGDDTFTAFSWEKTDKADDLRKAAGI
;
A
#
# COMPACT_ATOMS: atom_id res chain seq x y z
N MET A 1 -10.21 0.53 -33.25
CA MET A 1 -10.50 0.58 -31.80
C MET A 1 -9.71 -0.53 -31.16
N SER A 2 -8.82 -0.19 -30.20
CA SER A 2 -8.04 -1.17 -29.45
C SER A 2 -8.89 -1.66 -28.28
N LYS A 3 -9.14 -2.99 -28.20
CA LYS A 3 -9.81 -3.62 -27.06
C LYS A 3 -8.84 -4.58 -26.38
N HIS A 4 -8.77 -4.52 -25.05
CA HIS A 4 -7.99 -5.47 -24.27
C HIS A 4 -8.58 -5.63 -22.87
N PHE A 5 -8.23 -6.72 -22.21
CA PHE A 5 -8.57 -6.95 -20.81
C PHE A 5 -7.37 -6.62 -19.94
N PHE A 6 -7.65 -6.06 -18.76
CA PHE A 6 -6.64 -5.86 -17.73
C PHE A 6 -7.19 -6.28 -16.38
N THR A 7 -6.36 -6.96 -15.59
CA THR A 7 -6.74 -7.55 -14.32
C THR A 7 -5.80 -7.08 -13.23
N SER A 8 -6.37 -6.69 -12.08
CA SER A 8 -5.63 -6.50 -10.83
C SER A 8 -6.25 -7.32 -9.73
N GLU A 9 -5.46 -7.58 -8.69
CA GLU A 9 -5.90 -8.31 -7.49
C GLU A 9 -5.59 -7.52 -6.23
N SER A 10 -6.28 -7.87 -5.15
CA SER A 10 -5.99 -7.40 -3.81
C SER A 10 -6.22 -8.51 -2.79
N VAL A 11 -5.73 -8.28 -1.58
CA VAL A 11 -5.90 -9.19 -0.45
C VAL A 11 -6.36 -8.41 0.79
N SER A 12 -7.10 -9.07 1.67
CA SER A 12 -7.59 -8.47 2.91
C SER A 12 -6.49 -8.25 3.95
N GLU A 13 -6.81 -7.48 4.98
CA GLU A 13 -5.94 -7.29 6.15
C GLU A 13 -5.55 -8.61 6.85
N GLY A 14 -6.37 -9.66 6.70
CA GLY A 14 -6.15 -10.97 7.29
C GLY A 14 -5.36 -11.94 6.42
N HIS A 15 -4.95 -11.55 5.21
CA HIS A 15 -4.03 -12.34 4.41
C HIS A 15 -2.66 -12.44 5.11
N PRO A 16 -1.99 -13.61 5.12
CA PRO A 16 -0.74 -13.81 5.86
C PRO A 16 0.34 -12.75 5.59
N ASP A 17 0.58 -12.41 4.33
CA ASP A 17 1.57 -11.37 3.99
C ASP A 17 1.15 -9.99 4.52
N LYS A 18 -0.15 -9.66 4.54
CA LYS A 18 -0.63 -8.37 5.06
C LYS A 18 -0.67 -8.32 6.58
N ILE A 19 -0.81 -9.45 7.26
CA ILE A 19 -0.57 -9.53 8.71
C ILE A 19 0.88 -9.16 9.01
N ALA A 20 1.82 -9.73 8.26
CA ALA A 20 3.25 -9.45 8.41
C ALA A 20 3.57 -7.96 8.16
N ASP A 21 3.02 -7.37 7.10
CA ASP A 21 3.17 -5.95 6.79
C ASP A 21 2.62 -5.06 7.92
N GLN A 22 1.43 -5.36 8.43
CA GLN A 22 0.80 -4.60 9.51
C GLN A 22 1.59 -4.68 10.83
N ILE A 23 2.14 -5.84 11.16
CA ILE A 23 2.99 -5.99 12.35
C ILE A 23 4.27 -5.16 12.19
N SER A 24 4.93 -5.24 11.04
CA SER A 24 6.16 -4.50 10.76
C SER A 24 5.94 -2.98 10.81
N ASP A 25 4.84 -2.48 10.26
CA ASP A 25 4.50 -1.05 10.32
C ASP A 25 4.00 -0.60 11.69
N ALA A 26 3.33 -1.45 12.47
CA ALA A 26 2.97 -1.14 13.85
C ALA A 26 4.21 -1.00 14.76
N VAL A 27 5.22 -1.85 14.54
CA VAL A 27 6.52 -1.72 15.22
C VAL A 27 7.21 -0.40 14.82
N LEU A 28 7.22 -0.07 13.54
CA LEU A 28 7.76 1.20 13.04
C LEU A 28 7.05 2.40 13.70
N ASP A 29 5.73 2.42 13.71
CA ASP A 29 4.93 3.51 14.29
C ASP A 29 5.20 3.67 15.79
N ALA A 30 5.26 2.57 16.54
CA ALA A 30 5.56 2.60 17.97
C ALA A 30 6.96 3.17 18.28
N ILE A 31 7.93 2.95 17.39
CA ILE A 31 9.28 3.50 17.51
C ILE A 31 9.28 4.99 17.15
N ILE A 32 8.75 5.36 15.97
CA ILE A 32 8.74 6.74 15.47
C ILE A 32 7.97 7.67 16.42
N ALA A 33 6.88 7.21 17.04
CA ALA A 33 6.13 7.99 18.04
C ALA A 33 7.01 8.45 19.21
N LYS A 34 8.10 7.77 19.52
CA LYS A 34 9.03 8.08 20.61
C LYS A 34 10.39 8.62 20.12
N ASP A 35 10.79 8.25 18.93
CA ASP A 35 12.09 8.60 18.32
C ASP A 35 11.88 8.82 16.81
N LYS A 36 11.58 10.06 16.43
CA LYS A 36 11.29 10.45 15.05
C LYS A 36 12.45 10.20 14.07
N PHE A 37 13.67 10.10 14.59
CA PHE A 37 14.89 9.90 13.78
C PHE A 37 15.43 8.47 13.85
N ALA A 38 14.68 7.55 14.44
CA ALA A 38 15.06 6.14 14.48
C ALA A 38 15.30 5.59 13.06
N ARG A 39 16.23 4.63 12.97
CA ARG A 39 16.44 3.85 11.76
C ARG A 39 15.83 2.48 11.96
N VAL A 40 14.85 2.15 11.13
CA VAL A 40 14.05 0.93 11.27
C VAL A 40 14.00 0.19 9.94
N ALA A 41 14.38 -1.07 9.97
CA ALA A 41 14.13 -2.05 8.94
C ALA A 41 13.58 -3.29 9.67
N CYS A 42 12.26 -3.39 9.78
CA CYS A 42 11.56 -4.44 10.53
C CYS A 42 10.82 -5.35 9.55
N GLU A 43 11.14 -6.62 9.58
CA GLU A 43 10.51 -7.66 8.77
C GLU A 43 9.84 -8.69 9.69
N THR A 44 8.70 -9.20 9.26
CA THR A 44 7.90 -10.15 10.01
C THR A 44 7.61 -11.37 9.16
N MET A 45 7.68 -12.54 9.77
CA MET A 45 7.15 -13.79 9.23
C MET A 45 6.05 -14.31 10.14
N VAL A 46 4.93 -14.73 9.55
CA VAL A 46 3.84 -15.38 10.27
C VAL A 46 3.56 -16.77 9.71
N LYS A 47 3.34 -17.74 10.58
CA LYS A 47 2.95 -19.12 10.24
C LYS A 47 2.10 -19.68 11.37
N THR A 48 1.54 -20.89 11.20
CA THR A 48 0.72 -21.58 12.21
C THR A 48 1.28 -21.41 13.62
N GLY A 49 0.53 -20.70 14.47
CA GLY A 49 0.87 -20.51 15.88
C GLY A 49 2.10 -19.68 16.20
N VAL A 50 2.71 -18.96 15.23
CA VAL A 50 3.93 -18.17 15.47
C VAL A 50 4.02 -16.92 14.63
N ALA A 51 4.56 -15.83 15.23
CA ALA A 51 5.04 -14.63 14.55
C ALA A 51 6.52 -14.42 14.91
N ILE A 52 7.35 -14.18 13.89
CA ILE A 52 8.79 -13.92 14.04
C ILE A 52 9.05 -12.52 13.52
N ILE A 53 9.62 -11.67 14.37
CA ILE A 53 9.98 -10.28 14.04
C ILE A 53 11.50 -10.23 13.97
N SER A 54 12.03 -9.79 12.85
CA SER A 54 13.47 -9.70 12.61
C SER A 54 13.83 -8.39 11.93
N GLY A 55 15.11 -8.10 11.81
CA GLY A 55 15.61 -6.91 11.14
C GLY A 55 16.57 -6.12 12.00
N GLU A 56 16.85 -4.89 11.57
CA GLU A 56 17.81 -4.00 12.22
C GLU A 56 17.14 -2.69 12.63
N VAL A 57 17.35 -2.30 13.88
CA VAL A 57 16.80 -1.07 14.46
C VAL A 57 17.88 -0.31 15.22
N SER A 58 17.98 0.99 14.96
CA SER A 58 18.78 1.93 15.75
C SER A 58 17.85 2.99 16.31
N THR A 59 17.62 2.94 17.62
CA THR A 59 16.73 3.85 18.33
C THR A 59 17.11 3.94 19.81
N ASN A 60 16.72 5.04 20.45
CA ASN A 60 16.75 5.21 21.90
C ASN A 60 15.38 4.85 22.55
N ALA A 61 14.37 4.52 21.76
CA ALA A 61 13.06 4.18 22.25
C ALA A 61 13.00 2.70 22.67
N TRP A 62 12.35 2.44 23.80
CA TRP A 62 11.91 1.08 24.15
C TRP A 62 10.46 0.88 23.74
N VAL A 63 10.18 -0.22 23.06
CA VAL A 63 8.84 -0.64 22.65
C VAL A 63 8.58 -2.11 23.01
N ASP A 64 7.36 -2.40 23.38
CA ASP A 64 6.94 -3.77 23.69
C ASP A 64 6.46 -4.47 22.42
N LEU A 65 7.40 -5.12 21.74
CA LEU A 65 7.14 -5.82 20.47
C LEU A 65 6.11 -6.95 20.62
N GLU A 66 6.08 -7.62 21.78
CA GLU A 66 5.14 -8.70 22.03
C GLU A 66 3.71 -8.15 22.08
N THR A 67 3.46 -7.15 22.90
CA THR A 67 2.14 -6.52 23.02
C THR A 67 1.68 -5.90 21.70
N ILE A 68 2.55 -5.21 20.97
CA ILE A 68 2.25 -4.63 19.64
C ILE A 68 1.78 -5.73 18.69
N THR A 69 2.53 -6.80 18.57
CA THR A 69 2.23 -7.92 17.67
C THR A 69 0.91 -8.58 18.01
N ARG A 70 0.65 -8.87 19.30
CA ARG A 70 -0.60 -9.47 19.77
C ARG A 70 -1.82 -8.60 19.47
N ASN A 71 -1.70 -7.30 19.67
CA ASN A 71 -2.76 -6.35 19.38
C ASN A 71 -3.09 -6.31 17.88
N VAL A 72 -2.08 -6.21 16.99
CA VAL A 72 -2.30 -6.24 15.54
C VAL A 72 -3.03 -7.51 15.11
N ILE A 73 -2.57 -8.68 15.56
CA ILE A 73 -3.20 -9.96 15.21
C ILE A 73 -4.65 -10.00 15.69
N SER A 74 -4.92 -9.53 16.92
CA SER A 74 -6.27 -9.51 17.51
C SER A 74 -7.19 -8.50 16.80
N ASP A 75 -6.71 -7.30 16.47
CA ASP A 75 -7.46 -6.25 15.78
C ASP A 75 -7.86 -6.64 14.35
N ILE A 76 -7.01 -7.41 13.67
CA ILE A 76 -7.34 -8.04 12.38
C ILE A 76 -8.51 -9.03 12.53
N GLY A 77 -8.65 -9.68 13.70
CA GLY A 77 -9.74 -10.61 14.00
C GLY A 77 -9.30 -12.07 14.17
N TYR A 78 -8.01 -12.31 14.34
CA TYR A 78 -7.50 -13.62 14.77
C TYR A 78 -7.53 -13.70 16.30
N THR A 79 -8.70 -14.08 16.84
CA THR A 79 -9.03 -14.00 18.27
C THR A 79 -9.33 -15.37 18.91
N SER A 80 -9.25 -16.47 18.13
CA SER A 80 -9.51 -17.82 18.62
C SER A 80 -8.46 -18.81 18.16
N SER A 81 -8.00 -19.66 19.06
CA SER A 81 -7.09 -20.77 18.74
C SER A 81 -7.71 -21.83 17.83
N ASP A 82 -9.04 -21.85 17.65
CA ASP A 82 -9.75 -22.76 16.74
C ASP A 82 -9.32 -22.59 15.28
N VAL A 83 -8.78 -21.41 14.92
CA VAL A 83 -8.25 -21.14 13.60
C VAL A 83 -6.75 -21.41 13.49
N GLY A 84 -6.10 -21.90 14.56
CA GLY A 84 -4.68 -22.28 14.59
C GLY A 84 -3.68 -21.12 14.58
N PHE A 85 -4.16 -19.88 14.70
CA PHE A 85 -3.39 -18.67 14.81
C PHE A 85 -4.24 -17.59 15.49
N ASP A 86 -3.78 -17.02 16.60
CA ASP A 86 -4.49 -15.98 17.33
C ASP A 86 -3.53 -15.09 18.13
N GLY A 87 -3.95 -13.86 18.42
CA GLY A 87 -3.13 -12.87 19.12
C GLY A 87 -2.82 -13.22 20.58
N ALA A 88 -3.67 -14.01 21.25
CA ALA A 88 -3.50 -14.32 22.66
C ALA A 88 -2.48 -15.45 22.90
N THR A 89 -2.46 -16.47 22.03
CA THR A 89 -1.73 -17.72 22.29
C THR A 89 -0.58 -18.01 21.32
N CYS A 90 -0.47 -17.30 20.19
CA CYS A 90 0.65 -17.50 19.26
C CYS A 90 2.02 -17.22 19.93
N GLY A 91 3.03 -17.99 19.56
CA GLY A 91 4.41 -17.73 19.94
C GLY A 91 4.93 -16.47 19.24
N ILE A 92 5.65 -15.62 19.96
CA ILE A 92 6.28 -14.43 19.37
C ILE A 92 7.79 -14.54 19.58
N MET A 93 8.55 -14.47 18.48
CA MET A 93 10.00 -14.50 18.49
C MET A 93 10.54 -13.15 18.05
N ASN A 94 11.42 -12.57 18.85
CA ASN A 94 12.10 -11.31 18.55
C ASN A 94 13.56 -11.60 18.18
N LEU A 95 13.93 -11.28 16.93
CA LEU A 95 15.26 -11.41 16.36
C LEU A 95 15.78 -10.06 15.86
N ILE A 96 15.24 -8.93 16.38
CA ILE A 96 15.72 -7.59 16.03
C ILE A 96 17.14 -7.41 16.56
N GLY A 97 18.03 -7.02 15.65
CA GLY A 97 19.39 -6.65 15.92
C GLY A 97 19.66 -5.14 15.79
N GLN A 98 20.90 -4.74 16.04
CA GLN A 98 21.32 -3.35 15.85
C GLN A 98 21.82 -3.15 14.41
N GLN A 99 21.52 -1.99 13.81
CA GLN A 99 22.01 -1.65 12.47
C GLN A 99 23.54 -1.55 12.41
N SER A 100 24.13 -1.99 11.28
CA SER A 100 25.57 -1.88 11.04
C SER A 100 26.03 -0.42 11.02
N PRO A 101 27.10 -0.07 11.77
CA PRO A 101 27.66 1.27 11.76
C PRO A 101 28.19 1.72 10.38
N GLU A 102 28.57 0.79 9.52
CA GLU A 102 29.09 1.09 8.18
C GLU A 102 28.00 1.65 7.25
N ILE A 103 26.77 1.17 7.38
CA ILE A 103 25.62 1.69 6.61
C ILE A 103 25.28 3.12 7.07
N ALA A 104 25.34 3.39 8.37
CA ALA A 104 25.06 4.70 8.94
C ALA A 104 26.00 5.79 8.40
N GLN A 105 27.29 5.47 8.19
CA GLN A 105 28.29 6.43 7.65
C GLN A 105 27.94 6.93 6.24
N GLY A 106 27.30 6.11 5.42
CA GLY A 106 26.90 6.49 4.05
C GLY A 106 25.70 7.43 4.00
N VAL A 107 24.85 7.41 5.01
CA VAL A 107 23.55 8.10 5.05
C VAL A 107 23.64 9.38 5.88
N ASP A 108 24.23 9.32 7.09
CA ASP A 108 24.26 10.45 8.02
C ASP A 108 25.33 11.47 7.60
N ARG A 109 24.93 12.72 7.48
CA ARG A 109 25.78 13.86 7.12
C ARG A 109 25.73 14.91 8.23
N SER A 110 26.74 15.80 8.24
CA SER A 110 26.80 16.91 9.20
C SER A 110 25.62 17.89 9.08
N LYS A 111 25.06 18.00 7.87
CA LYS A 111 23.84 18.77 7.61
C LYS A 111 22.74 17.82 7.16
N PRO A 112 21.53 17.90 7.76
CA PRO A 112 20.41 17.02 7.41
C PRO A 112 20.01 17.07 5.91
N GLU A 113 20.11 18.25 5.30
CA GLU A 113 19.80 18.47 3.87
C GLU A 113 20.75 17.75 2.91
N ASP A 114 21.94 17.37 3.38
CA ASP A 114 22.93 16.63 2.60
C ASP A 114 22.81 15.11 2.80
N GLN A 115 21.79 14.64 3.54
CA GLN A 115 21.53 13.23 3.76
C GLN A 115 21.46 12.49 2.42
N GLY A 116 22.34 11.51 2.22
CA GLY A 116 22.35 10.65 1.05
C GLY A 116 21.26 9.57 1.11
N ALA A 117 20.95 9.01 -0.05
CA ALA A 117 20.09 7.84 -0.11
C ALA A 117 20.72 6.66 0.64
N GLY A 118 19.89 5.93 1.38
CA GLY A 118 20.36 4.77 2.19
C GLY A 118 20.71 3.55 1.36
N ASP A 119 20.29 3.52 0.10
CA ASP A 119 20.61 2.47 -0.86
C ASP A 119 20.57 3.03 -2.29
N GLN A 120 21.12 2.28 -3.24
CA GLN A 120 20.83 2.45 -4.65
C GLN A 120 19.43 1.92 -4.96
N GLY A 121 18.77 2.44 -5.98
CA GLY A 121 17.49 1.90 -6.42
C GLY A 121 16.77 2.80 -7.40
N LEU A 122 15.63 2.28 -7.89
CA LEU A 122 14.72 3.02 -8.73
C LEU A 122 13.29 2.81 -8.22
N MET A 123 12.51 3.88 -8.18
CA MET A 123 11.14 3.89 -7.67
C MET A 123 10.22 4.49 -8.72
N PHE A 124 8.99 4.02 -8.74
CA PHE A 124 7.96 4.49 -9.66
C PHE A 124 6.80 5.12 -8.91
N GLY A 125 6.28 6.21 -9.47
CA GLY A 125 4.99 6.77 -9.14
C GLY A 125 4.07 6.72 -10.35
N TYR A 126 2.76 6.60 -10.11
CA TYR A 126 1.76 6.53 -11.18
C TYR A 126 0.46 7.19 -10.76
N ALA A 127 -0.25 7.74 -11.72
CA ALA A 127 -1.64 8.20 -11.59
C ALA A 127 -2.35 8.12 -12.94
N THR A 128 -3.67 7.92 -12.89
CA THR A 128 -4.55 7.89 -14.07
C THR A 128 -5.91 8.45 -13.69
N ASN A 129 -6.60 9.09 -14.63
CA ASN A 129 -7.92 9.68 -14.41
C ASN A 129 -9.09 8.66 -14.51
N GLU A 130 -8.80 7.38 -14.26
CA GLU A 130 -9.81 6.30 -14.36
C GLU A 130 -10.79 6.27 -13.19
N THR A 131 -10.37 6.76 -12.01
CA THR A 131 -11.17 6.81 -10.78
C THR A 131 -10.99 8.15 -10.08
N GLU A 132 -11.86 8.46 -9.13
CA GLU A 132 -11.80 9.70 -8.34
C GLU A 132 -10.52 9.82 -7.51
N THR A 133 -9.94 8.70 -7.12
CA THR A 133 -8.66 8.66 -6.39
C THR A 133 -7.44 8.72 -7.31
N LEU A 134 -7.64 8.86 -8.62
CA LEU A 134 -6.62 8.83 -9.66
C LEU A 134 -5.77 7.55 -9.63
N MET A 135 -6.43 6.42 -9.42
CA MET A 135 -5.87 5.07 -9.42
C MET A 135 -6.43 4.25 -10.58
N PRO A 136 -5.72 3.18 -11.02
CA PRO A 136 -6.24 2.22 -11.98
C PRO A 136 -7.53 1.54 -11.47
N ALA A 137 -8.58 1.53 -12.29
CA ALA A 137 -9.88 0.99 -11.91
C ALA A 137 -9.85 -0.48 -11.44
N PRO A 138 -9.12 -1.41 -12.09
CA PRO A 138 -9.10 -2.80 -11.63
C PRO A 138 -8.55 -2.96 -10.20
N LEU A 139 -7.49 -2.22 -9.85
CA LEU A 139 -6.91 -2.27 -8.52
C LEU A 139 -7.79 -1.56 -7.50
N HIS A 140 -8.30 -0.36 -7.84
CA HIS A 140 -9.18 0.41 -6.97
C HIS A 140 -10.34 -0.46 -6.48
N TYR A 141 -11.07 -1.11 -7.39
CA TYR A 141 -12.19 -1.96 -7.01
C TYR A 141 -11.78 -3.27 -6.34
N SER A 142 -10.61 -3.82 -6.68
CA SER A 142 -10.08 -4.98 -5.96
C SER A 142 -9.81 -4.66 -4.48
N HIS A 143 -9.24 -3.49 -4.17
CA HIS A 143 -9.08 -3.04 -2.79
C HIS A 143 -10.42 -2.85 -2.07
N ARG A 144 -11.38 -2.15 -2.70
CA ARG A 144 -12.70 -1.90 -2.09
C ARG A 144 -13.45 -3.18 -1.77
N LEU A 145 -13.33 -4.24 -2.59
CA LEU A 145 -13.97 -5.52 -2.32
C LEU A 145 -13.47 -6.19 -1.04
N VAL A 146 -12.16 -6.25 -0.82
CA VAL A 146 -11.59 -6.89 0.38
C VAL A 146 -11.69 -5.98 1.61
N GLU A 147 -11.70 -4.68 1.45
CA GLU A 147 -11.99 -3.73 2.52
C GLU A 147 -13.45 -3.89 2.99
N ARG A 148 -14.41 -3.98 2.06
CA ARG A 148 -15.82 -4.23 2.38
C ARG A 148 -16.02 -5.61 3.03
N GLN A 149 -15.26 -6.62 2.63
CA GLN A 149 -15.28 -7.93 3.29
C GLN A 149 -14.91 -7.81 4.79
N ALA A 150 -13.83 -7.07 5.09
CA ALA A 150 -13.42 -6.84 6.47
C ALA A 150 -14.44 -6.02 7.26
N GLU A 151 -15.02 -4.99 6.64
CA GLU A 151 -16.10 -4.19 7.24
C GLU A 151 -17.34 -5.04 7.56
N ALA A 152 -17.83 -5.83 6.59
CA ALA A 152 -18.98 -6.70 6.78
C ALA A 152 -18.76 -7.75 7.87
N ARG A 153 -17.53 -8.24 8.02
CA ARG A 153 -17.13 -9.15 9.09
C ARG A 153 -17.12 -8.44 10.45
N LYS A 154 -16.40 -7.33 10.56
CA LYS A 154 -16.21 -6.60 11.83
C LYS A 154 -17.49 -5.95 12.35
N SER A 155 -18.35 -5.48 11.45
CA SER A 155 -19.65 -4.89 11.83
C SER A 155 -20.74 -5.94 12.16
N GLY A 156 -20.46 -7.23 11.93
CA GLY A 156 -21.43 -8.29 12.18
C GLY A 156 -22.51 -8.46 11.11
N ILE A 157 -22.42 -7.78 9.96
CA ILE A 157 -23.32 -8.00 8.81
C ILE A 157 -23.18 -9.43 8.31
N LEU A 158 -21.95 -9.94 8.19
CA LEU A 158 -21.64 -11.31 7.83
C LEU A 158 -20.70 -11.93 8.90
N PRO A 159 -21.23 -12.32 10.07
CA PRO A 159 -20.43 -12.70 11.24
C PRO A 159 -19.68 -14.04 11.09
N TRP A 160 -20.02 -14.80 10.05
CA TRP A 160 -19.38 -16.08 9.72
C TRP A 160 -18.15 -15.92 8.82
N LEU A 161 -17.87 -14.70 8.32
CA LEU A 161 -16.63 -14.40 7.62
C LEU A 161 -15.43 -14.49 8.58
N ARG A 162 -14.31 -14.95 8.02
CA ARG A 162 -12.99 -14.96 8.67
C ARG A 162 -12.05 -13.96 8.00
N PRO A 163 -10.91 -13.63 8.63
CA PRO A 163 -10.10 -12.48 8.19
C PRO A 163 -9.45 -12.62 6.82
N ASP A 164 -9.13 -13.83 6.35
CA ASP A 164 -8.41 -14.03 5.09
C ASP A 164 -9.34 -13.95 3.88
N ALA A 165 -8.97 -13.12 2.92
CA ALA A 165 -9.69 -13.00 1.65
C ALA A 165 -8.79 -12.47 0.53
N LYS A 166 -9.17 -12.78 -0.71
CA LYS A 166 -8.56 -12.29 -1.95
C LYS A 166 -9.63 -11.85 -2.93
N SER A 167 -9.37 -10.76 -3.64
CA SER A 167 -10.21 -10.28 -4.73
C SER A 167 -9.40 -10.14 -6.01
N GLN A 168 -10.07 -10.24 -7.15
CA GLN A 168 -9.50 -9.96 -8.45
C GLN A 168 -10.61 -9.39 -9.34
N VAL A 169 -10.31 -8.29 -10.05
CA VAL A 169 -11.26 -7.66 -10.97
C VAL A 169 -10.62 -7.49 -12.34
N THR A 170 -11.32 -7.97 -13.37
CA THR A 170 -10.92 -7.84 -14.77
C THR A 170 -11.81 -6.83 -15.46
N PHE A 171 -11.21 -5.79 -16.02
CA PHE A 171 -11.88 -4.78 -16.82
C PHE A 171 -11.66 -5.00 -18.32
N LEU A 172 -12.68 -4.73 -19.09
CA LEU A 172 -12.55 -4.48 -20.52
C LEU A 172 -12.16 -3.00 -20.72
N TYR A 173 -11.10 -2.79 -21.47
CA TYR A 173 -10.62 -1.47 -21.91
C TYR A 173 -10.91 -1.29 -23.38
N GLU A 174 -11.42 -0.11 -23.76
CA GLU A 174 -11.55 0.35 -25.13
C GLU A 174 -10.80 1.67 -25.29
N ASN A 175 -9.87 1.74 -26.23
CA ASN A 175 -9.02 2.91 -26.45
C ASN A 175 -8.34 3.40 -25.15
N ASN A 176 -7.81 2.47 -24.35
CA ASN A 176 -7.16 2.68 -23.06
C ASN A 176 -8.05 3.30 -21.95
N LYS A 177 -9.37 3.19 -22.07
CA LYS A 177 -10.34 3.60 -21.03
C LYS A 177 -11.10 2.38 -20.52
N PRO A 178 -11.29 2.23 -19.19
CA PRO A 178 -12.09 1.14 -18.64
C PRO A 178 -13.57 1.37 -19.00
N VAL A 179 -14.24 0.35 -19.54
CA VAL A 179 -15.64 0.48 -19.99
C VAL A 179 -16.61 -0.44 -19.28
N SER A 180 -16.17 -1.62 -18.86
CA SER A 180 -17.00 -2.57 -18.12
C SER A 180 -16.16 -3.59 -17.37
N ILE A 181 -16.78 -4.25 -16.39
CA ILE A 181 -16.19 -5.35 -15.64
C ILE A 181 -16.56 -6.66 -16.33
N ASP A 182 -15.53 -7.42 -16.78
CA ASP A 182 -15.72 -8.74 -17.37
C ASP A 182 -15.83 -9.83 -16.31
N THR A 183 -14.94 -9.82 -15.32
CA THR A 183 -14.85 -10.90 -14.32
C THR A 183 -14.54 -10.34 -12.94
N VAL A 184 -15.23 -10.88 -11.93
CA VAL A 184 -14.99 -10.63 -10.51
C VAL A 184 -14.70 -11.97 -9.84
N VAL A 185 -13.56 -12.06 -9.15
CA VAL A 185 -13.21 -13.19 -8.28
C VAL A 185 -13.15 -12.70 -6.85
N LEU A 186 -13.83 -13.37 -5.93
CA LEU A 186 -13.72 -13.13 -4.50
C LEU A 186 -13.66 -14.46 -3.75
N SER A 187 -12.51 -14.72 -3.12
CA SER A 187 -12.31 -15.86 -2.23
C SER A 187 -12.20 -15.37 -0.81
N THR A 188 -13.08 -15.84 0.06
CA THR A 188 -13.10 -15.41 1.46
C THR A 188 -13.18 -16.60 2.40
N GLN A 189 -12.36 -16.57 3.44
CA GLN A 189 -12.38 -17.52 4.53
C GLN A 189 -13.66 -17.38 5.34
N HIS A 190 -14.21 -18.49 5.81
CA HIS A 190 -15.50 -18.54 6.50
C HIS A 190 -15.57 -19.62 7.57
N ASN A 191 -16.56 -19.53 8.45
CA ASN A 191 -16.87 -20.57 9.42
C ASN A 191 -17.37 -21.85 8.72
N PRO A 192 -17.17 -23.03 9.33
CA PRO A 192 -17.49 -24.32 8.70
C PRO A 192 -18.98 -24.56 8.46
N ASP A 193 -19.85 -23.85 9.17
CA ASP A 193 -21.29 -24.14 9.23
C ASP A 193 -22.10 -23.43 8.14
N ILE A 194 -21.53 -22.45 7.42
CA ILE A 194 -22.19 -21.76 6.31
C ILE A 194 -22.24 -22.65 5.07
N LYS A 195 -23.39 -22.75 4.44
CA LYS A 195 -23.55 -23.44 3.17
C LYS A 195 -23.01 -22.59 2.03
N GLN A 196 -22.48 -23.25 0.99
CA GLN A 196 -21.89 -22.55 -0.16
C GLN A 196 -22.89 -21.63 -0.88
N GLU A 197 -24.14 -22.07 -1.03
CA GLU A 197 -25.19 -21.27 -1.68
C GLU A 197 -25.49 -19.99 -0.90
N ASP A 198 -25.68 -20.09 0.42
CA ASP A 198 -25.97 -18.97 1.31
C ASP A 198 -24.77 -17.98 1.34
N LEU A 199 -23.54 -18.51 1.29
CA LEU A 199 -22.30 -17.71 1.22
C LEU A 199 -22.25 -16.90 -0.09
N VAL A 200 -22.48 -17.55 -1.23
CA VAL A 200 -22.45 -16.91 -2.55
C VAL A 200 -23.46 -15.78 -2.62
N ASP A 201 -24.71 -16.02 -2.21
CA ASP A 201 -25.78 -15.01 -2.24
C ASP A 201 -25.47 -13.83 -1.31
N ALA A 202 -25.02 -14.12 -0.09
CA ALA A 202 -24.68 -13.08 0.90
C ALA A 202 -23.48 -12.22 0.45
N VAL A 203 -22.44 -12.83 -0.10
CA VAL A 203 -21.26 -12.12 -0.63
C VAL A 203 -21.64 -11.26 -1.84
N MET A 204 -22.48 -11.80 -2.74
CA MET A 204 -22.98 -11.05 -3.88
C MET A 204 -23.71 -9.77 -3.45
N GLU A 205 -24.65 -9.89 -2.52
CA GLU A 205 -25.49 -8.75 -2.11
C GLU A 205 -24.75 -7.75 -1.21
N ASN A 206 -23.98 -8.23 -0.22
CA ASN A 206 -23.42 -7.36 0.82
C ASN A 206 -21.99 -6.87 0.51
N ILE A 207 -21.29 -7.49 -0.45
CA ILE A 207 -19.93 -7.10 -0.80
C ILE A 207 -19.87 -6.66 -2.26
N ILE A 208 -20.18 -7.53 -3.23
CA ILE A 208 -19.94 -7.25 -4.65
C ILE A 208 -20.83 -6.13 -5.16
N LYS A 209 -22.15 -6.25 -5.01
CA LYS A 209 -23.11 -5.22 -5.45
C LYS A 209 -23.05 -3.94 -4.60
N HIS A 210 -22.51 -4.02 -3.38
CA HIS A 210 -22.33 -2.86 -2.53
C HIS A 210 -21.15 -1.99 -3.01
N VAL A 211 -20.12 -2.62 -3.57
CA VAL A 211 -18.86 -1.96 -3.95
C VAL A 211 -18.83 -1.57 -5.42
N LEU A 212 -19.27 -2.48 -6.30
CA LEU A 212 -19.11 -2.29 -7.74
C LEU A 212 -20.27 -1.46 -8.31
N PRO A 213 -19.98 -0.37 -9.06
CA PRO A 213 -21.00 0.44 -9.72
C PRO A 213 -21.82 -0.39 -10.71
N ALA A 214 -23.15 -0.27 -10.63
CA ALA A 214 -24.05 -1.05 -11.46
C ALA A 214 -23.86 -0.80 -12.97
N GLU A 215 -23.43 0.41 -13.34
CA GLU A 215 -23.16 0.80 -14.72
C GLU A 215 -21.92 0.13 -15.32
N LEU A 216 -21.01 -0.37 -14.48
CA LEU A 216 -19.83 -1.13 -14.93
C LEU A 216 -20.11 -2.64 -15.05
N LEU A 217 -21.22 -3.11 -14.48
CA LEU A 217 -21.66 -4.50 -14.54
C LEU A 217 -22.56 -4.72 -15.75
N THR A 218 -22.35 -5.82 -16.45
CA THR A 218 -23.17 -6.22 -17.60
C THR A 218 -23.77 -7.59 -17.37
N GLU A 219 -24.74 -8.00 -18.19
CA GLU A 219 -25.28 -9.37 -18.17
C GLU A 219 -24.24 -10.46 -18.46
N ASN A 220 -23.11 -10.06 -19.07
CA ASN A 220 -22.00 -10.97 -19.39
C ASN A 220 -20.91 -10.99 -18.30
N THR A 221 -21.03 -10.17 -17.24
CA THR A 221 -20.07 -10.15 -16.13
C THR A 221 -20.08 -11.48 -15.39
N LYS A 222 -18.92 -12.10 -15.26
CA LYS A 222 -18.70 -13.40 -14.61
C LYS A 222 -18.34 -13.21 -13.15
N TYR A 223 -18.91 -14.04 -12.28
CA TYR A 223 -18.63 -14.00 -10.85
C TYR A 223 -18.10 -15.36 -10.37
N HIS A 224 -16.95 -15.35 -9.69
CA HIS A 224 -16.34 -16.52 -9.09
C HIS A 224 -16.17 -16.27 -7.58
N ILE A 225 -17.19 -16.70 -6.81
CA ILE A 225 -17.20 -16.56 -5.35
C ILE A 225 -16.86 -17.90 -4.73
N ASN A 226 -15.74 -17.99 -4.00
CA ASN A 226 -15.21 -19.24 -3.46
C ASN A 226 -15.30 -20.40 -4.49
N PRO A 227 -14.68 -20.28 -5.68
CA PRO A 227 -14.91 -21.25 -6.78
C PRO A 227 -14.44 -22.65 -6.45
N THR A 228 -13.57 -22.84 -5.46
CA THR A 228 -13.13 -24.13 -4.94
C THR A 228 -14.07 -24.69 -3.88
N GLY A 229 -15.14 -23.97 -3.53
CA GLY A 229 -16.08 -24.31 -2.46
C GLY A 229 -15.57 -23.90 -1.08
N ARG A 230 -15.31 -24.86 -0.21
CA ARG A 230 -14.98 -24.64 1.20
C ARG A 230 -13.62 -23.96 1.41
N PHE A 231 -13.62 -22.79 2.10
CA PHE A 231 -12.41 -22.05 2.50
C PHE A 231 -12.45 -21.77 4.02
N VAL A 232 -12.30 -22.79 4.82
CA VAL A 232 -12.29 -22.73 6.29
C VAL A 232 -10.87 -22.60 6.84
N ILE A 233 -9.90 -23.31 6.24
CA ILE A 233 -8.48 -23.20 6.58
C ILE A 233 -7.90 -22.07 5.74
N GLY A 234 -7.39 -21.03 6.39
CA GLY A 234 -6.79 -19.87 5.76
C GLY A 234 -5.88 -19.13 6.73
N GLY A 235 -5.48 -17.92 6.39
CA GLY A 235 -4.54 -17.15 7.17
C GLY A 235 -3.19 -17.85 7.31
N PRO A 236 -2.42 -17.58 8.38
CA PRO A 236 -1.10 -18.16 8.61
C PRO A 236 -1.07 -19.70 8.73
N VAL A 237 -2.21 -20.34 8.98
CA VAL A 237 -2.33 -21.80 8.96
C VAL A 237 -2.26 -22.33 7.53
N GLY A 238 -2.96 -21.67 6.61
CA GLY A 238 -3.00 -22.07 5.21
C GLY A 238 -1.69 -21.77 4.49
N ASP A 239 -1.13 -20.60 4.67
CA ASP A 239 0.06 -20.13 3.98
C ASP A 239 0.99 -19.32 4.88
N CYS A 240 2.28 -19.27 4.57
CA CYS A 240 3.27 -18.45 5.25
C CYS A 240 3.15 -17.01 4.78
N GLY A 241 3.14 -16.05 5.73
CA GLY A 241 3.18 -14.63 5.45
C GLY A 241 4.54 -14.03 5.73
N LEU A 242 4.97 -13.12 4.86
CA LEU A 242 6.20 -12.34 5.03
C LEU A 242 5.95 -10.88 4.64
N THR A 243 6.63 -9.96 5.34
CA THR A 243 6.67 -8.55 4.99
C THR A 243 7.20 -8.34 3.57
N GLY A 244 6.53 -7.48 2.80
CA GLY A 244 7.00 -7.07 1.48
C GLY A 244 6.75 -8.08 0.35
N ARG A 245 5.81 -9.01 0.51
CA ARG A 245 5.44 -9.96 -0.55
C ARG A 245 4.19 -9.60 -1.33
N LYS A 246 3.61 -8.43 -1.09
CA LYS A 246 2.43 -7.91 -1.80
C LYS A 246 2.69 -6.54 -2.44
N ILE A 247 3.93 -6.33 -2.91
CA ILE A 247 4.39 -5.02 -3.42
C ILE A 247 3.59 -4.50 -4.61
N ILE A 248 3.03 -5.36 -5.43
CA ILE A 248 2.18 -4.99 -6.57
C ILE A 248 0.77 -4.61 -6.11
N VAL A 249 0.23 -5.33 -5.13
CA VAL A 249 -1.03 -4.98 -4.44
C VAL A 249 -0.88 -3.65 -3.70
N ASP A 250 0.26 -3.41 -3.07
CA ASP A 250 0.55 -2.20 -2.32
C ASP A 250 0.67 -0.95 -3.20
N THR A 251 0.91 -1.11 -4.51
CA THR A 251 1.19 -0.02 -5.45
C THR A 251 0.10 0.14 -6.51
N TYR A 252 0.27 -0.40 -7.72
CA TYR A 252 -0.60 -0.08 -8.85
C TYR A 252 -1.22 -1.31 -9.54
N GLY A 253 -1.18 -2.50 -8.92
CA GLY A 253 -1.84 -3.71 -9.41
C GLY A 253 -1.33 -4.20 -10.78
N GLY A 254 -0.09 -3.85 -11.14
CA GLY A 254 0.51 -4.21 -12.43
C GLY A 254 0.30 -3.18 -13.55
N MET A 255 -0.46 -2.10 -13.31
CA MET A 255 -0.67 -1.05 -14.32
C MET A 255 0.58 -0.20 -14.56
N ALA A 256 1.39 0.00 -13.54
CA ALA A 256 2.67 0.70 -13.61
C ALA A 256 3.83 -0.25 -13.38
N ARG A 257 5.04 0.20 -13.77
CA ARG A 257 6.28 -0.48 -13.41
C ARG A 257 6.53 -0.44 -11.91
N HIS A 258 7.41 -1.29 -11.43
CA HIS A 258 7.79 -1.36 -10.02
C HIS A 258 9.30 -1.53 -9.88
N GLY A 259 9.91 -0.81 -8.93
CA GLY A 259 11.35 -0.87 -8.69
C GLY A 259 11.82 -2.10 -7.89
N GLY A 260 10.88 -2.82 -7.26
CA GLY A 260 11.15 -4.04 -6.49
C GLY A 260 11.25 -3.82 -4.97
N GLY A 261 11.36 -2.57 -4.49
CA GLY A 261 11.45 -2.26 -3.07
C GLY A 261 10.11 -2.42 -2.33
N ALA A 262 10.11 -3.10 -1.19
CA ALA A 262 8.97 -3.17 -0.28
C ALA A 262 8.93 -1.94 0.63
N PHE A 263 7.74 -1.61 1.17
CA PHE A 263 7.50 -0.43 1.99
C PHE A 263 7.43 -0.73 3.48
N SER A 264 6.58 -1.67 3.89
CA SER A 264 6.27 -1.93 5.29
C SER A 264 7.51 -2.26 6.11
N GLY A 265 7.56 -1.74 7.33
CA GLY A 265 8.68 -1.92 8.25
C GLY A 265 9.88 -1.00 8.02
N LYS A 266 9.88 -0.17 6.97
CA LYS A 266 10.96 0.76 6.63
C LYS A 266 10.62 2.19 7.05
N ASP A 267 11.53 2.84 7.80
CA ASP A 267 11.43 4.27 8.11
C ASP A 267 11.67 5.16 6.87
N PRO A 268 11.30 6.47 6.91
CA PRO A 268 11.37 7.36 5.74
C PRO A 268 12.76 7.60 5.16
N SER A 269 13.85 7.24 5.84
CA SER A 269 15.20 7.34 5.29
C SER A 269 15.44 6.34 4.15
N LYS A 270 14.62 5.29 4.06
CA LYS A 270 14.66 4.29 3.00
C LYS A 270 13.91 4.81 1.78
N VAL A 271 14.64 5.14 0.72
CA VAL A 271 14.08 5.69 -0.53
C VAL A 271 13.12 4.72 -1.23
N ASP A 272 13.23 3.41 -1.01
CA ASP A 272 12.25 2.42 -1.46
C ASP A 272 10.82 2.84 -1.11
N ARG A 273 10.61 3.35 0.10
CA ARG A 273 9.32 3.81 0.58
C ARG A 273 9.11 5.30 0.28
N SER A 274 9.97 6.16 0.76
CA SER A 274 9.77 7.62 0.69
C SER A 274 9.75 8.15 -0.74
N ALA A 275 10.63 7.67 -1.61
CA ALA A 275 10.66 8.11 -2.99
C ALA A 275 9.52 7.51 -3.84
N ALA A 276 9.02 6.32 -3.52
CA ALA A 276 7.80 5.80 -4.14
C ALA A 276 6.57 6.65 -3.76
N TYR A 277 6.48 7.11 -2.51
CA TYR A 277 5.43 8.04 -2.07
C TYR A 277 5.57 9.40 -2.75
N ALA A 278 6.78 9.94 -2.87
CA ALA A 278 7.02 11.18 -3.61
C ALA A 278 6.69 11.04 -5.10
N GLY A 279 7.03 9.90 -5.72
CA GLY A 279 6.66 9.60 -7.10
C GLY A 279 5.14 9.58 -7.30
N ARG A 280 4.39 8.99 -6.37
CA ARG A 280 2.92 9.04 -6.37
C ARG A 280 2.41 10.48 -6.27
N TYR A 281 2.95 11.27 -5.35
CA TYR A 281 2.58 12.67 -5.17
C TYR A 281 2.80 13.49 -6.43
N VAL A 282 3.95 13.34 -7.08
CA VAL A 282 4.25 14.01 -8.36
C VAL A 282 3.27 13.58 -9.45
N ALA A 283 3.14 12.28 -9.71
CA ALA A 283 2.26 11.76 -10.77
C ALA A 283 0.80 12.17 -10.56
N LYS A 284 0.32 12.11 -9.30
CA LYS A 284 -1.05 12.51 -8.95
C LYS A 284 -1.29 14.00 -9.21
N ASN A 285 -0.35 14.88 -8.86
CA ASN A 285 -0.46 16.31 -9.12
C ASN A 285 -0.40 16.65 -10.62
N ILE A 286 0.40 15.94 -11.43
CA ILE A 286 0.43 16.11 -12.89
C ILE A 286 -0.94 15.79 -13.51
N VAL A 287 -1.54 14.65 -13.11
CA VAL A 287 -2.87 14.24 -13.60
C VAL A 287 -3.97 15.17 -13.07
N ALA A 288 -3.94 15.54 -11.80
CA ALA A 288 -4.90 16.48 -11.19
C ALA A 288 -4.80 17.89 -11.83
N ALA A 289 -3.61 18.32 -12.23
CA ALA A 289 -3.41 19.56 -12.99
C ALA A 289 -4.01 19.48 -14.41
N GLY A 290 -4.41 18.29 -14.87
CA GLY A 290 -4.89 18.06 -16.22
C GLY A 290 -3.80 18.16 -17.28
N LEU A 291 -2.54 18.00 -16.90
CA LEU A 291 -1.39 18.01 -17.82
C LEU A 291 -1.23 16.70 -18.58
N ALA A 292 -1.78 15.61 -18.05
CA ALA A 292 -1.88 14.31 -18.72
C ALA A 292 -3.12 13.55 -18.19
N GLU A 293 -3.66 12.58 -18.96
CA GLU A 293 -4.70 11.68 -18.49
C GLU A 293 -4.12 10.58 -17.59
N ARG A 294 -2.86 10.20 -17.84
CA ARG A 294 -2.08 9.28 -17.01
C ARG A 294 -0.60 9.64 -17.05
N CYS A 295 0.09 9.35 -15.97
CA CYS A 295 1.49 9.72 -15.81
C CYS A 295 2.20 8.65 -14.97
N GLU A 296 3.35 8.19 -15.45
CA GLU A 296 4.32 7.40 -14.71
C GLU A 296 5.61 8.21 -14.55
N ILE A 297 6.15 8.24 -13.34
CA ILE A 297 7.46 8.83 -13.06
C ILE A 297 8.39 7.76 -12.53
N GLN A 298 9.63 7.72 -13.01
CA GLN A 298 10.73 6.97 -12.43
C GLN A 298 11.71 7.93 -11.76
N ILE A 299 12.12 7.60 -10.54
CA ILE A 299 13.15 8.33 -9.79
C ILE A 299 14.22 7.31 -9.38
N SER A 300 15.49 7.60 -9.61
CA SER A 300 16.58 6.70 -9.22
C SER A 300 17.62 7.39 -8.34
N TYR A 301 18.26 6.59 -7.47
CA TYR A 301 19.25 7.04 -6.51
C TYR A 301 20.49 6.16 -6.52
N ALA A 302 21.63 6.76 -6.12
CA ALA A 302 22.84 6.07 -5.76
C ALA A 302 23.04 6.16 -4.24
N ILE A 303 23.55 5.10 -3.63
CA ILE A 303 23.83 5.07 -2.19
C ILE A 303 24.75 6.23 -1.78
N GLY A 304 24.40 6.92 -0.70
CA GLY A 304 25.17 8.04 -0.16
C GLY A 304 25.09 9.35 -0.98
N VAL A 305 24.31 9.41 -2.05
CA VAL A 305 24.09 10.59 -2.87
C VAL A 305 22.69 11.16 -2.59
N ALA A 306 22.60 12.47 -2.35
CA ALA A 306 21.32 13.12 -2.04
C ALA A 306 20.49 13.37 -3.30
N GLU A 307 21.11 13.89 -4.38
CA GLU A 307 20.39 14.19 -5.62
C GLU A 307 19.98 12.89 -6.35
N PRO A 308 18.76 12.82 -6.88
CA PRO A 308 18.36 11.74 -7.78
C PRO A 308 19.32 11.63 -8.98
N THR A 309 19.75 10.41 -9.28
CA THR A 309 20.63 10.14 -10.44
C THR A 309 19.88 10.31 -11.77
N SER A 310 18.57 10.04 -11.78
CA SER A 310 17.69 10.35 -12.92
C SER A 310 16.24 10.57 -12.49
N ILE A 311 15.51 11.35 -13.29
CA ILE A 311 14.06 11.50 -13.27
C ILE A 311 13.58 11.32 -14.69
N SER A 312 12.63 10.43 -14.91
CA SER A 312 12.01 10.19 -16.21
C SER A 312 10.49 10.15 -16.04
N ILE A 313 9.77 10.76 -17.00
CA ILE A 313 8.31 10.80 -17.02
C ILE A 313 7.83 10.19 -18.33
N ASP A 314 6.76 9.41 -18.25
CA ASP A 314 6.02 8.87 -19.39
C ASP A 314 4.54 9.22 -19.22
N THR A 315 3.99 9.97 -20.13
CA THR A 315 2.58 10.37 -20.17
C THR A 315 1.74 9.47 -21.08
N PHE A 316 2.37 8.45 -21.66
CA PHE A 316 1.73 7.49 -22.59
C PHE A 316 1.04 8.18 -23.77
N GLY A 317 1.60 9.29 -24.25
CA GLY A 317 1.04 10.08 -25.34
C GLY A 317 -0.19 10.91 -24.97
N THR A 318 -0.53 11.06 -23.68
CA THR A 318 -1.66 11.87 -23.20
C THR A 318 -1.23 13.24 -22.68
N GLY A 319 0.07 13.55 -22.68
CA GLY A 319 0.64 14.80 -22.21
C GLY A 319 0.21 16.00 -23.05
N LYS A 320 -0.07 17.12 -22.38
CA LYS A 320 -0.37 18.42 -23.04
C LYS A 320 0.87 19.25 -23.34
N ILE A 321 1.99 18.93 -22.72
CA ILE A 321 3.32 19.52 -22.94
C ILE A 321 4.34 18.38 -23.06
N ASP A 322 5.52 18.70 -23.57
CA ASP A 322 6.61 17.74 -23.73
C ASP A 322 7.07 17.16 -22.38
N GLU A 323 7.43 15.90 -22.35
CA GLU A 323 7.86 15.20 -21.14
C GLU A 323 9.16 15.78 -20.57
N GLU A 324 10.08 16.28 -21.43
CA GLU A 324 11.27 17.01 -20.98
C GLU A 324 10.89 18.26 -20.18
N ARG A 325 9.90 19.02 -20.66
CA ARG A 325 9.40 20.19 -19.92
C ARG A 325 8.70 19.81 -18.61
N LEU A 326 7.99 18.69 -18.59
CA LEU A 326 7.42 18.16 -17.34
C LEU A 326 8.50 17.83 -16.32
N VAL A 327 9.60 17.21 -16.73
CA VAL A 327 10.73 16.89 -15.84
C VAL A 327 11.36 18.17 -15.27
N GLU A 328 11.52 19.25 -16.07
CA GLU A 328 12.01 20.54 -15.57
C GLU A 328 11.06 21.11 -14.50
N ILE A 329 9.76 21.15 -14.78
CA ILE A 329 8.73 21.64 -13.83
C ILE A 329 8.76 20.82 -12.55
N VAL A 330 8.89 19.49 -12.63
CA VAL A 330 8.99 18.62 -11.46
C VAL A 330 10.21 18.98 -10.62
N ARG A 331 11.38 19.21 -11.24
CA ARG A 331 12.60 19.62 -10.52
C ARG A 331 12.47 20.98 -9.84
N GLU A 332 11.67 21.88 -10.40
CA GLU A 332 11.43 23.23 -9.85
C GLU A 332 10.47 23.21 -8.64
N HIS A 333 9.50 22.25 -8.62
CA HIS A 333 8.39 22.27 -7.65
C HIS A 333 8.47 21.18 -6.57
N PHE A 334 9.31 20.16 -6.75
CA PHE A 334 9.44 19.03 -5.82
C PHE A 334 10.89 18.78 -5.45
N ASP A 335 11.20 18.85 -4.17
CA ASP A 335 12.51 18.42 -3.65
C ASP A 335 12.52 16.89 -3.49
N LEU A 336 13.12 16.20 -4.46
CA LEU A 336 13.17 14.74 -4.50
C LEU A 336 14.44 14.16 -3.85
N ARG A 337 15.21 14.97 -3.12
CA ARG A 337 16.27 14.47 -2.23
C ARG A 337 15.64 13.76 -1.02
N PRO A 338 16.28 12.76 -0.40
CA PRO A 338 15.70 12.02 0.73
C PRO A 338 15.17 12.91 1.85
N TYR A 339 15.94 13.91 2.26
CA TYR A 339 15.54 14.89 3.27
C TYR A 339 14.38 15.79 2.79
N GLY A 340 14.43 16.23 1.53
CA GLY A 340 13.39 17.04 0.89
C GLY A 340 12.04 16.31 0.88
N ILE A 341 12.04 15.05 0.48
CA ILE A 341 10.86 14.19 0.49
C ILE A 341 10.26 14.06 1.89
N THR A 342 11.11 13.74 2.88
CA THR A 342 10.69 13.58 4.27
C THR A 342 9.99 14.84 4.79
N LYS A 343 10.51 16.02 4.47
CA LYS A 343 9.89 17.30 4.84
C LYS A 343 8.65 17.63 4.02
N MET A 344 8.71 17.47 2.70
CA MET A 344 7.62 17.81 1.79
C MET A 344 6.35 17.00 2.09
N LEU A 345 6.51 15.75 2.45
CA LEU A 345 5.42 14.83 2.74
C LEU A 345 5.17 14.63 4.24
N ASP A 346 5.93 15.30 5.11
CA ASP A 346 5.80 15.23 6.56
C ASP A 346 5.81 13.78 7.11
N LEU A 347 6.85 13.02 6.73
CA LEU A 347 6.89 11.57 6.94
C LEU A 347 7.37 11.13 8.34
N LEU A 348 7.82 12.04 9.22
CA LEU A 348 8.35 11.68 10.55
C LEU A 348 7.26 11.54 11.61
N HIS A 349 6.16 10.84 11.25
CA HIS A 349 5.01 10.62 12.11
C HIS A 349 4.54 9.16 12.07
N PRO A 350 3.90 8.65 13.13
CA PRO A 350 3.45 7.26 13.24
C PRO A 350 2.14 7.03 12.45
N MET A 351 2.22 7.00 11.12
CA MET A 351 1.08 6.84 10.20
C MET A 351 1.12 5.54 9.38
N TYR A 352 2.15 4.72 9.56
CA TYR A 352 2.49 3.68 8.60
C TYR A 352 1.64 2.42 8.71
N GLN A 353 1.19 2.04 9.92
CA GLN A 353 0.29 0.91 10.08
C GLN A 353 -1.00 1.06 9.25
N GLN A 354 -1.49 2.29 9.09
CA GLN A 354 -2.68 2.59 8.27
C GLN A 354 -2.47 2.30 6.78
N THR A 355 -1.22 2.27 6.31
CA THR A 355 -0.88 2.03 4.91
C THR A 355 -0.77 0.54 4.57
N ALA A 356 -0.60 -0.31 5.58
CA ALA A 356 -0.18 -1.70 5.41
C ALA A 356 -1.28 -2.65 4.90
N ALA A 357 -2.51 -2.17 4.68
CA ALA A 357 -3.60 -2.91 4.06
C ALA A 357 -4.38 -2.02 3.09
N TYR A 358 -4.96 -2.62 2.05
CA TYR A 358 -5.82 -1.94 1.05
C TYR A 358 -5.10 -0.91 0.18
N GLY A 359 -3.79 -1.06 -0.01
CA GLY A 359 -2.93 -0.22 -0.84
C GLY A 359 -2.38 1.01 -0.13
N HIS A 360 -1.14 1.38 -0.47
CA HIS A 360 -0.48 2.59 0.01
C HIS A 360 -0.93 3.83 -0.75
N PHE A 361 -1.56 3.66 -1.91
CA PHE A 361 -2.02 4.70 -2.81
C PHE A 361 -3.53 4.62 -3.06
N GLY A 362 -4.11 5.74 -3.53
CA GLY A 362 -5.55 5.83 -3.76
C GLY A 362 -6.36 5.98 -2.48
N ARG A 363 -5.77 6.58 -1.46
CA ARG A 363 -6.39 6.86 -0.16
C ARG A 363 -6.72 8.35 -0.05
N GLU A 364 -7.65 8.68 0.84
CA GLU A 364 -7.92 10.08 1.17
C GLU A 364 -7.02 10.55 2.32
N PRO A 365 -6.34 11.72 2.18
CA PRO A 365 -5.62 12.30 3.29
C PRO A 365 -6.57 12.66 4.45
N PHE A 366 -6.15 12.39 5.69
CA PHE A 366 -6.92 12.79 6.87
C PHE A 366 -6.00 13.19 8.02
N GLU A 367 -6.53 14.03 8.93
CA GLU A 367 -5.81 14.36 10.16
C GLU A 367 -5.82 13.20 11.15
N MET A 368 -4.65 12.87 11.68
CA MET A 368 -4.43 11.81 12.65
C MET A 368 -3.74 12.40 13.88
N THR A 369 -4.14 11.95 15.06
CA THR A 369 -3.51 12.37 16.33
C THR A 369 -3.00 11.14 17.07
N VAL A 370 -1.72 11.16 17.45
CA VAL A 370 -1.08 10.11 18.26
C VAL A 370 -0.38 10.80 19.45
N GLY A 371 -0.89 10.59 20.67
CA GLY A 371 -0.47 11.38 21.83
C GLY A 371 -0.80 12.87 21.63
N ASP A 372 0.21 13.73 21.72
CA ASP A 372 0.08 15.18 21.50
C ASP A 372 0.43 15.62 20.07
N ASP A 373 0.76 14.68 19.19
CA ASP A 373 1.22 14.95 17.82
C ASP A 373 0.05 14.82 16.83
N THR A 374 -0.24 15.88 16.06
CA THR A 374 -1.29 15.89 15.03
C THR A 374 -0.66 16.14 13.67
N PHE A 375 -0.96 15.30 12.69
CA PHE A 375 -0.37 15.31 11.36
C PHE A 375 -1.36 14.79 10.31
N THR A 376 -1.03 14.96 9.02
CA THR A 376 -1.83 14.42 7.92
C THR A 376 -1.31 13.05 7.50
N ALA A 377 -2.11 11.99 7.70
CA ALA A 377 -1.85 10.68 7.09
C ALA A 377 -2.12 10.71 5.58
N PHE A 378 -1.41 9.89 4.81
CA PHE A 378 -1.46 9.84 3.34
C PHE A 378 -1.21 11.20 2.67
N SER A 379 -0.28 11.99 3.20
CA SER A 379 0.07 13.32 2.70
C SER A 379 0.47 13.32 1.22
N TRP A 380 1.01 12.22 0.70
CA TRP A 380 1.36 12.02 -0.71
C TRP A 380 0.16 11.89 -1.65
N GLU A 381 -1.05 11.83 -1.10
CA GLU A 381 -2.29 11.83 -1.89
C GLU A 381 -2.88 13.24 -2.08
N LYS A 382 -2.27 14.30 -1.51
CA LYS A 382 -2.69 15.68 -1.73
C LYS A 382 -2.44 16.11 -3.18
N THR A 383 -3.31 17.00 -3.69
CA THR A 383 -3.22 17.59 -5.04
C THR A 383 -2.96 19.09 -5.00
N ASP A 384 -2.35 19.57 -3.92
CA ASP A 384 -2.10 20.95 -3.59
C ASP A 384 -1.06 21.65 -4.49
N LYS A 385 -0.31 20.89 -5.31
CA LYS A 385 0.61 21.40 -6.33
C LYS A 385 -0.02 21.56 -7.72
N ALA A 386 -1.23 21.07 -7.94
CA ALA A 386 -1.84 21.00 -9.26
C ALA A 386 -1.96 22.37 -9.95
N ASP A 387 -2.37 23.41 -9.23
CA ASP A 387 -2.50 24.76 -9.79
C ASP A 387 -1.15 25.40 -10.11
N ASP A 388 -0.12 25.17 -9.30
CA ASP A 388 1.23 25.65 -9.55
C ASP A 388 1.85 24.98 -10.78
N LEU A 389 1.65 23.67 -10.93
CA LEU A 389 2.10 22.93 -12.12
C LEU A 389 1.39 23.41 -13.40
N ARG A 390 0.09 23.70 -13.31
CA ARG A 390 -0.67 24.25 -14.45
C ARG A 390 -0.12 25.60 -14.89
N LYS A 391 0.14 26.51 -13.95
CA LYS A 391 0.75 27.82 -14.23
C LYS A 391 2.15 27.68 -14.83
N ALA A 392 3.00 26.80 -14.27
CA ALA A 392 4.35 26.56 -14.77
C ALA A 392 4.36 25.97 -16.20
N ALA A 393 3.32 25.20 -16.55
CA ALA A 393 3.10 24.67 -17.88
C ALA A 393 2.52 25.69 -18.88
N GLY A 394 2.05 26.84 -18.41
CA GLY A 394 1.44 27.87 -19.25
C GLY A 394 0.02 27.54 -19.74
N ILE A 395 -0.72 26.73 -18.99
CA ILE A 395 -2.06 26.23 -19.34
C ILE A 395 -3.09 26.71 -18.32
#